data_69ce54b7e64ad995abf8513b9f054478
#
_entry.id   69ce54b7e64ad995abf8513b9f054478
#
_cell.length_a   1.000
_cell.length_b   1.000
_cell.length_c   1.000
_cell.angle_alpha   90.00
_cell.angle_beta   90.00
_cell.angle_gamma   90.00
#
_symmetry.space_group_name_H-M   'P 1'
#
loop_
_entity.id
_entity.type
_entity.pdbx_description
1 polymer ?
#
loop_
_entity_poly.entity_id
_entity_poly.type
_entity_poly.pdbx_seq_one_letter_code
_entity_poly.pdbx_strand_id
1 'polypeptide(L)'
;MGKLTVSVTDFGAQPNIKTLQHDKFQSAIDYCFEKGGGEVTVPSGEYIIGDIRLRSNITFHLLENAVIMGSTDPNDYFNLKNDKIEPFELYDVSKWVWKSASRNSPEERKDSLYSGKSVWNCGLIRILEAENVTVIGEKGSVIDGRNCYNPRGEEHYRGPHGFSVHRCRNLHFSGYTVQHTGNWAHCIIDSKNIMVDNLTILGGHDGVHFRGCDNAEVRNCVIHTGDDTVAGFDNINLHVTGCDVSCACNVFRIGGRNVLIENCTTKEPCDYPFRGNLTDEAKANGANDSPNARKRAHSYFTYFVDQTRELRAKPGNIIIRNCTVSGADRLLRLNLSGVETWQKGVPPEDLTLENIKADDAGHWLNAYGNNGNDLFNLTLKNIDFTMRDGCEDRGFIMLGGYNKVCLESISLHNVKSKKLIRTWGDKDKIFVENLTCDGEKSEDCIAVADDEFDKSYV
;
A
#
# COMPACT_ATOMS: atom_id res chain seq x y z
N MET A 1 -12.76 -22.90 30.82
CA MET A 1 -12.26 -23.95 29.90
C MET A 1 -11.03 -23.38 29.20
N GLY A 2 -9.94 -24.18 29.09
CA GLY A 2 -8.77 -23.73 28.32
C GLY A 2 -9.14 -23.50 26.85
N LYS A 3 -8.43 -22.58 26.17
CA LYS A 3 -8.61 -22.34 24.73
C LYS A 3 -8.26 -23.64 23.97
N LEU A 4 -9.10 -24.07 23.04
CA LEU A 4 -8.79 -25.22 22.19
C LEU A 4 -7.54 -24.93 21.37
N THR A 5 -6.57 -25.84 21.38
CA THR A 5 -5.37 -25.74 20.54
C THR A 5 -5.18 -27.06 19.80
N VAL A 6 -4.98 -26.98 18.49
CA VAL A 6 -4.68 -28.12 17.61
C VAL A 6 -3.52 -27.78 16.71
N SER A 7 -2.80 -28.80 16.26
CA SER A 7 -1.75 -28.64 15.25
C SER A 7 -2.26 -29.07 13.86
N VAL A 8 -1.80 -28.42 12.79
CA VAL A 8 -2.06 -28.88 11.42
C VAL A 8 -1.56 -30.34 11.21
N THR A 9 -0.57 -30.76 11.97
CA THR A 9 -0.06 -32.13 11.92
C THR A 9 -1.00 -33.15 12.52
N ASP A 10 -1.90 -32.76 13.46
CA ASP A 10 -2.96 -33.63 13.97
C ASP A 10 -3.97 -34.01 12.88
N PHE A 11 -4.02 -33.21 11.82
CA PHE A 11 -4.87 -33.42 10.64
C PHE A 11 -4.10 -33.98 9.44
N GLY A 12 -2.86 -34.44 9.66
CA GLY A 12 -2.05 -35.14 8.67
C GLY A 12 -1.16 -34.26 7.81
N ALA A 13 -1.00 -32.96 8.14
CA ALA A 13 0.03 -32.14 7.52
C ALA A 13 1.42 -32.66 7.91
N GLN A 14 2.35 -32.67 6.98
CA GLN A 14 3.71 -33.15 7.18
C GLN A 14 4.71 -32.12 6.71
N PRO A 15 5.68 -31.69 7.55
CA PRO A 15 6.68 -30.75 7.14
C PRO A 15 7.61 -31.34 6.08
N ASN A 16 8.16 -30.46 5.22
CA ASN A 16 9.21 -30.75 4.26
C ASN A 16 8.84 -31.75 3.14
N ILE A 17 7.55 -31.92 2.86
CA ILE A 17 7.09 -32.68 1.69
C ILE A 17 6.66 -31.74 0.56
N LYS A 18 6.82 -32.18 -0.69
CA LYS A 18 6.60 -31.35 -1.89
C LYS A 18 5.16 -31.42 -2.44
N THR A 19 4.21 -31.92 -1.68
CA THR A 19 2.80 -32.02 -2.09
C THR A 19 1.98 -30.92 -1.45
N LEU A 20 0.90 -30.52 -2.12
CA LEU A 20 -0.07 -29.58 -1.59
C LEU A 20 -0.74 -30.16 -0.34
N GLN A 21 -0.93 -29.32 0.68
CA GLN A 21 -1.46 -29.73 1.98
C GLN A 21 -2.57 -28.79 2.50
N HIS A 22 -3.10 -27.91 1.62
CA HIS A 22 -4.13 -26.94 2.04
C HIS A 22 -5.39 -27.60 2.65
N ASP A 23 -5.76 -28.82 2.22
CA ASP A 23 -6.87 -29.58 2.79
C ASP A 23 -6.65 -29.97 4.27
N LYS A 24 -5.41 -30.27 4.66
CA LYS A 24 -5.03 -30.58 6.04
C LYS A 24 -5.11 -29.35 6.94
N PHE A 25 -4.60 -28.23 6.44
CA PHE A 25 -4.70 -26.94 7.10
C PHE A 25 -6.16 -26.52 7.26
N GLN A 26 -6.95 -26.63 6.20
CA GLN A 26 -8.36 -26.26 6.23
C GLN A 26 -9.14 -27.14 7.24
N SER A 27 -8.85 -28.45 7.29
CA SER A 27 -9.48 -29.36 8.23
C SER A 27 -9.20 -28.98 9.70
N ALA A 28 -7.98 -28.54 10.02
CA ALA A 28 -7.64 -28.07 11.36
C ALA A 28 -8.39 -26.76 11.70
N ILE A 29 -8.46 -25.83 10.75
CA ILE A 29 -9.17 -24.56 10.91
C ILE A 29 -10.67 -24.78 11.11
N ASP A 30 -11.29 -25.61 10.27
CA ASP A 30 -12.72 -25.89 10.31
C ASP A 30 -13.09 -26.64 11.60
N TYR A 31 -12.25 -27.57 12.04
CA TYR A 31 -12.45 -28.25 13.34
C TYR A 31 -12.48 -27.25 14.51
N CYS A 32 -11.51 -26.34 14.58
CA CYS A 32 -11.52 -25.29 15.61
C CYS A 32 -12.75 -24.41 15.52
N PHE A 33 -13.12 -24.00 14.32
CA PHE A 33 -14.30 -23.14 14.08
C PHE A 33 -15.59 -23.83 14.55
N GLU A 34 -15.79 -25.10 14.24
CA GLU A 34 -16.97 -25.90 14.69
C GLU A 34 -17.05 -26.04 16.20
N LYS A 35 -15.93 -25.93 16.92
CA LYS A 35 -15.86 -25.90 18.38
C LYS A 35 -16.04 -24.50 18.98
N GLY A 36 -16.33 -23.49 18.16
CA GLY A 36 -16.53 -22.10 18.58
C GLY A 36 -15.28 -21.22 18.52
N GLY A 37 -14.19 -21.73 17.98
CA GLY A 37 -12.91 -21.06 17.85
C GLY A 37 -11.77 -21.78 18.58
N GLY A 38 -10.54 -21.31 18.37
CA GLY A 38 -9.38 -21.92 18.98
C GLY A 38 -8.07 -21.43 18.35
N GLU A 39 -7.00 -22.15 18.66
CA GLU A 39 -5.69 -21.91 18.12
C GLU A 39 -5.26 -23.07 17.21
N VAL A 40 -4.89 -22.73 15.99
CA VAL A 40 -4.33 -23.67 15.02
C VAL A 40 -2.85 -23.38 14.89
N THR A 41 -2.01 -24.30 15.33
CA THR A 41 -0.55 -24.16 15.28
C THR A 41 0.03 -24.80 14.03
N VAL A 42 1.03 -24.15 13.46
CA VAL A 42 1.86 -24.65 12.36
C VAL A 42 3.27 -24.89 12.92
N PRO A 43 3.68 -26.14 13.13
CA PRO A 43 5.03 -26.45 13.64
C PRO A 43 6.13 -26.09 12.64
N SER A 44 7.38 -26.07 13.14
CA SER A 44 8.59 -25.88 12.34
C SER A 44 8.64 -26.78 11.10
N GLY A 45 9.10 -26.23 9.97
CA GLY A 45 9.27 -26.91 8.68
C GLY A 45 8.50 -26.24 7.55
N GLU A 46 8.68 -26.74 6.36
CA GLU A 46 8.10 -26.18 5.13
C GLU A 46 6.81 -26.91 4.74
N TYR A 47 5.76 -26.14 4.46
CA TYR A 47 4.46 -26.67 4.04
C TYR A 47 3.99 -25.97 2.76
N ILE A 48 3.73 -26.73 1.71
CA ILE A 48 3.21 -26.17 0.46
C ILE A 48 1.69 -26.19 0.49
N ILE A 49 1.08 -25.03 0.29
CA ILE A 49 -0.38 -24.89 0.21
C ILE A 49 -0.80 -24.12 -1.05
N GLY A 50 -2.02 -24.36 -1.51
CA GLY A 50 -2.72 -23.51 -2.46
C GLY A 50 -3.32 -22.34 -1.70
N ASP A 51 -4.59 -22.46 -1.32
CA ASP A 51 -5.20 -21.47 -0.45
C ASP A 51 -5.90 -22.10 0.77
N ILE A 52 -5.97 -21.32 1.84
CA ILE A 52 -6.75 -21.65 3.02
C ILE A 52 -7.67 -20.48 3.40
N ARG A 53 -8.76 -20.77 4.10
CA ARG A 53 -9.66 -19.76 4.63
C ARG A 53 -9.68 -19.81 6.15
N LEU A 54 -9.24 -18.73 6.80
CA LEU A 54 -9.41 -18.54 8.23
C LEU A 54 -10.87 -18.17 8.55
N ARG A 55 -11.35 -18.64 9.68
CA ARG A 55 -12.71 -18.47 10.18
C ARG A 55 -12.74 -17.54 11.40
N SER A 56 -13.91 -17.14 11.83
CA SER A 56 -14.09 -16.36 13.06
C SER A 56 -13.53 -17.07 14.29
N ASN A 57 -13.00 -16.29 15.23
CA ASN A 57 -12.46 -16.75 16.51
C ASN A 57 -11.25 -17.70 16.39
N ILE A 58 -10.49 -17.60 15.32
CA ILE A 58 -9.29 -18.40 15.08
C ILE A 58 -8.04 -17.58 15.37
N THR A 59 -7.13 -18.17 16.14
CA THR A 59 -5.71 -17.79 16.16
C THR A 59 -4.94 -18.76 15.29
N PHE A 60 -4.36 -18.28 14.20
CA PHE A 60 -3.48 -19.04 13.33
C PHE A 60 -2.03 -18.71 13.72
N HIS A 61 -1.34 -19.69 14.29
CA HIS A 61 -0.07 -19.49 14.96
C HIS A 61 1.07 -20.26 14.27
N LEU A 62 1.96 -19.54 13.64
CA LEU A 62 3.18 -20.10 13.07
C LEU A 62 4.23 -20.17 14.18
N LEU A 63 4.58 -21.39 14.58
CA LEU A 63 5.63 -21.62 15.58
C LEU A 63 7.01 -21.29 14.99
N GLU A 64 8.01 -21.28 15.84
CA GLU A 64 9.38 -20.96 15.47
C GLU A 64 9.84 -21.75 14.22
N ASN A 65 10.34 -21.03 13.20
CA ASN A 65 10.79 -21.57 11.91
C ASN A 65 9.70 -22.33 11.11
N ALA A 66 8.43 -22.07 11.33
CA ALA A 66 7.36 -22.54 10.44
C ALA A 66 7.37 -21.76 9.12
N VAL A 67 7.34 -22.45 7.99
CA VAL A 67 7.34 -21.84 6.66
C VAL A 67 6.14 -22.33 5.85
N ILE A 68 5.24 -21.42 5.53
CA ILE A 68 4.15 -21.67 4.59
C ILE A 68 4.59 -21.21 3.22
N MET A 69 4.63 -22.11 2.26
CA MET A 69 4.97 -21.81 0.86
C MET A 69 3.72 -21.91 -0.02
N GLY A 70 3.45 -20.86 -0.78
CA GLY A 70 2.40 -20.89 -1.79
C GLY A 70 2.74 -21.83 -2.96
N SER A 71 1.73 -22.41 -3.56
CA SER A 71 1.88 -23.06 -4.86
C SER A 71 2.32 -22.06 -5.92
N THR A 72 3.16 -22.51 -6.85
CA THR A 72 3.51 -21.71 -8.04
C THR A 72 2.53 -21.94 -9.20
N ASP A 73 1.58 -22.88 -9.07
CA ASP A 73 0.49 -23.04 -10.02
C ASP A 73 -0.71 -22.17 -9.61
N PRO A 74 -1.09 -21.18 -10.43
CA PRO A 74 -2.22 -20.31 -10.11
C PRO A 74 -3.59 -21.05 -10.08
N ASN A 75 -3.67 -22.29 -10.59
CA ASN A 75 -4.88 -23.09 -10.54
C ASN A 75 -5.11 -23.75 -9.16
N ASP A 76 -4.09 -23.79 -8.31
CA ASP A 76 -4.21 -24.32 -6.94
C ASP A 76 -4.86 -23.33 -5.96
N TYR A 77 -5.16 -22.12 -6.44
CA TYR A 77 -5.84 -21.10 -5.65
C TYR A 77 -7.32 -21.01 -5.99
N PHE A 78 -8.10 -20.67 -4.98
CA PHE A 78 -9.52 -20.48 -5.11
C PHE A 78 -9.88 -19.64 -6.33
N ASN A 79 -10.69 -20.22 -7.20
CA ASN A 79 -11.26 -19.53 -8.34
C ASN A 79 -12.76 -19.31 -8.09
N LEU A 80 -13.17 -18.06 -8.00
CA LEU A 80 -14.55 -17.63 -7.79
C LEU A 80 -15.59 -18.30 -8.71
N LYS A 81 -15.17 -18.75 -9.89
CA LYS A 81 -16.05 -19.43 -10.84
C LYS A 81 -16.51 -20.82 -10.43
N ASN A 82 -15.66 -21.51 -9.68
CA ASN A 82 -15.83 -22.93 -9.40
C ASN A 82 -16.42 -23.19 -8.05
N ASP A 83 -16.69 -22.14 -7.27
CA ASP A 83 -17.07 -22.32 -5.88
C ASP A 83 -18.54 -22.00 -5.62
N LYS A 84 -19.16 -22.93 -4.93
CA LYS A 84 -20.48 -22.77 -4.35
C LYS A 84 -20.46 -22.05 -3.00
N ILE A 85 -19.31 -21.48 -2.62
CA ILE A 85 -19.17 -20.72 -1.38
C ILE A 85 -19.71 -19.32 -1.63
N GLU A 86 -20.77 -19.00 -0.97
CA GLU A 86 -21.62 -17.82 -1.06
C GLU A 86 -21.04 -16.47 -0.58
N PRO A 87 -19.80 -16.24 -0.27
CA PRO A 87 -19.39 -14.92 0.23
C PRO A 87 -19.31 -13.84 -0.83
N PHE A 88 -19.47 -14.15 -2.09
CA PHE A 88 -19.23 -13.19 -3.18
C PHE A 88 -20.48 -12.49 -3.73
N GLU A 89 -21.65 -12.80 -3.29
CA GLU A 89 -22.80 -11.88 -3.36
C GLU A 89 -22.49 -10.52 -2.70
N LEU A 90 -21.41 -10.44 -1.94
CA LEU A 90 -20.90 -9.29 -1.22
C LEU A 90 -20.26 -8.24 -2.12
N TYR A 91 -19.77 -8.62 -3.26
CA TYR A 91 -19.24 -7.72 -4.27
C TYR A 91 -20.16 -7.76 -5.48
N ASP A 92 -21.15 -6.90 -5.48
CA ASP A 92 -21.79 -6.51 -6.73
C ASP A 92 -20.75 -5.75 -7.56
N VAL A 93 -19.88 -6.52 -8.20
CA VAL A 93 -18.86 -6.00 -9.12
C VAL A 93 -19.50 -5.25 -10.30
N SER A 94 -20.81 -5.40 -10.52
CA SER A 94 -21.56 -4.62 -11.52
C SER A 94 -21.63 -3.13 -11.15
N LYS A 95 -21.52 -2.80 -9.86
CA LYS A 95 -21.44 -1.41 -9.35
C LYS A 95 -20.02 -0.82 -9.42
N TRP A 96 -19.03 -1.63 -9.67
CA TRP A 96 -17.67 -1.17 -9.88
C TRP A 96 -17.51 -0.59 -11.28
N VAL A 97 -17.82 0.66 -11.42
CA VAL A 97 -17.55 1.39 -12.66
C VAL A 97 -16.07 1.71 -12.69
N TRP A 98 -15.27 0.74 -13.09
CA TRP A 98 -13.86 0.95 -13.36
C TRP A 98 -13.71 1.81 -14.63
N LYS A 99 -13.46 3.08 -14.45
CA LYS A 99 -13.17 4.02 -15.53
C LYS A 99 -11.67 4.22 -15.74
N SER A 100 -10.87 3.26 -15.34
CA SER A 100 -9.43 3.37 -15.49
C SER A 100 -9.05 3.31 -16.96
N ALA A 101 -8.18 4.19 -17.39
CA ALA A 101 -7.39 4.03 -18.59
C ALA A 101 -6.21 3.06 -18.33
N SER A 102 -6.44 1.97 -17.57
CA SER A 102 -5.43 0.96 -17.47
C SER A 102 -5.03 0.53 -18.89
N ARG A 103 -3.82 0.07 -19.05
CA ARG A 103 -3.20 -0.27 -20.34
C ARG A 103 -3.95 -1.32 -21.17
N ASN A 104 -5.05 -1.85 -20.66
CA ASN A 104 -5.85 -2.90 -21.29
C ASN A 104 -7.11 -2.35 -21.94
N SER A 105 -7.52 -2.91 -23.06
CA SER A 105 -8.75 -2.51 -23.78
C SER A 105 -10.02 -2.80 -22.94
N PRO A 106 -11.16 -2.14 -23.23
CA PRO A 106 -12.43 -2.44 -22.56
C PRO A 106 -12.87 -3.90 -22.68
N GLU A 107 -12.49 -4.59 -23.76
CA GLU A 107 -12.77 -5.99 -24.02
C GLU A 107 -11.92 -6.91 -23.13
N GLU A 108 -10.62 -6.63 -22.99
CA GLU A 108 -9.72 -7.34 -22.10
C GLU A 108 -10.13 -7.20 -20.63
N ARG A 109 -10.70 -6.05 -20.25
CA ARG A 109 -11.24 -5.82 -18.90
C ARG A 109 -12.47 -6.64 -18.57
N LYS A 110 -13.35 -6.89 -19.55
CA LYS A 110 -14.53 -7.73 -19.34
C LYS A 110 -14.19 -9.17 -18.99
N ASP A 111 -13.03 -9.65 -19.43
CA ASP A 111 -12.61 -11.04 -19.21
C ASP A 111 -11.68 -11.23 -18.00
N SER A 112 -10.96 -10.21 -17.54
CA SER A 112 -9.88 -10.40 -16.57
C SER A 112 -10.26 -10.15 -15.11
N LEU A 113 -10.84 -9.01 -14.76
CA LEU A 113 -10.87 -8.57 -13.36
C LEU A 113 -12.27 -8.46 -12.74
N TYR A 114 -13.28 -8.16 -13.56
CA TYR A 114 -14.58 -7.70 -13.08
C TYR A 114 -15.77 -8.53 -13.58
N SER A 115 -15.52 -9.58 -14.31
CA SER A 115 -16.58 -10.46 -14.85
C SER A 115 -17.02 -11.57 -13.90
N GLY A 116 -16.82 -11.43 -12.58
CA GLY A 116 -16.97 -12.53 -11.63
C GLY A 116 -15.89 -13.61 -11.76
N LYS A 117 -14.91 -13.36 -12.61
CA LYS A 117 -13.77 -14.24 -12.89
C LYS A 117 -12.49 -13.73 -12.22
N SER A 118 -12.60 -12.68 -11.40
CA SER A 118 -11.48 -11.94 -10.89
C SER A 118 -10.68 -12.72 -9.87
N VAL A 119 -9.38 -12.78 -10.11
CA VAL A 119 -8.35 -13.24 -9.17
C VAL A 119 -8.01 -12.22 -8.08
N TRP A 120 -8.60 -11.01 -8.07
CA TRP A 120 -8.37 -10.00 -7.05
C TRP A 120 -8.66 -10.48 -5.62
N ASN A 121 -9.52 -11.47 -5.48
CA ASN A 121 -9.87 -12.05 -4.20
C ASN A 121 -9.13 -13.37 -3.93
N CYS A 122 -8.29 -13.81 -4.84
CA CYS A 122 -7.39 -14.93 -4.60
C CYS A 122 -6.31 -14.54 -3.61
N GLY A 123 -6.12 -15.36 -2.61
CA GLY A 123 -5.08 -15.18 -1.61
C GLY A 123 -4.58 -16.52 -1.12
N LEU A 124 -3.32 -16.55 -0.72
CA LEU A 124 -2.76 -17.71 -0.04
C LEU A 124 -3.52 -17.99 1.26
N ILE A 125 -3.85 -16.91 1.97
CA ILE A 125 -4.70 -16.95 3.16
C ILE A 125 -5.87 -16.00 2.95
N ARG A 126 -7.09 -16.53 2.98
CA ARG A 126 -8.33 -15.75 2.85
C ARG A 126 -9.02 -15.60 4.21
N ILE A 127 -9.53 -14.41 4.47
CA ILE A 127 -10.35 -14.10 5.64
C ILE A 127 -11.59 -13.35 5.15
N LEU A 128 -12.73 -14.01 5.16
CA LEU A 128 -13.95 -13.49 4.54
C LEU A 128 -15.07 -13.47 5.56
N GLU A 129 -15.68 -12.30 5.82
CA GLU A 129 -16.80 -12.11 6.75
C GLU A 129 -16.57 -12.76 8.12
N ALA A 130 -15.35 -12.59 8.63
CA ALA A 130 -14.91 -13.18 9.89
C ALA A 130 -14.62 -12.11 10.95
N GLU A 131 -14.66 -12.53 12.18
CA GLU A 131 -14.33 -11.68 13.31
C GLU A 131 -13.38 -12.38 14.28
N ASN A 132 -12.61 -11.56 15.03
CA ASN A 132 -11.68 -12.04 16.04
C ASN A 132 -10.66 -13.03 15.46
N VAL A 133 -10.01 -12.63 14.37
CA VAL A 133 -8.99 -13.46 13.72
C VAL A 133 -7.61 -12.89 14.05
N THR A 134 -6.75 -13.76 14.52
CA THR A 134 -5.35 -13.44 14.83
C THR A 134 -4.43 -14.33 14.02
N VAL A 135 -3.44 -13.74 13.37
CA VAL A 135 -2.33 -14.44 12.73
C VAL A 135 -1.06 -13.99 13.43
N ILE A 136 -0.39 -14.90 14.09
CA ILE A 136 0.86 -14.62 14.80
C ILE A 136 1.95 -15.55 14.36
N GLY A 137 3.18 -15.04 14.35
CA GLY A 137 4.36 -15.83 14.05
C GLY A 137 5.44 -15.68 15.10
N GLU A 138 6.12 -16.76 15.40
CA GLU A 138 7.32 -16.77 16.21
C GLU A 138 8.56 -16.51 15.34
N LYS A 139 9.73 -16.42 15.96
CA LYS A 139 10.98 -16.13 15.28
C LYS A 139 11.24 -17.09 14.11
N GLY A 140 11.58 -16.50 12.96
CA GLY A 140 11.89 -17.26 11.74
C GLY A 140 10.66 -17.84 11.01
N SER A 141 9.43 -17.51 11.46
CA SER A 141 8.22 -17.92 10.73
C SER A 141 8.03 -17.09 9.47
N VAL A 142 7.66 -17.76 8.37
CA VAL A 142 7.56 -17.15 7.03
C VAL A 142 6.29 -17.61 6.30
N ILE A 143 5.69 -16.69 5.58
CA ILE A 143 4.67 -16.94 4.57
C ILE A 143 5.25 -16.47 3.23
N ASP A 144 5.58 -17.39 2.33
CA ASP A 144 6.24 -17.12 1.05
C ASP A 144 5.29 -17.43 -0.12
N GLY A 145 4.85 -16.43 -0.83
CA GLY A 145 3.99 -16.57 -2.02
C GLY A 145 4.71 -17.07 -3.26
N ARG A 146 6.05 -17.21 -3.20
CA ARG A 146 6.91 -17.73 -4.27
C ARG A 146 6.72 -17.05 -5.63
N ASN A 147 6.29 -15.78 -5.63
CA ASN A 147 6.02 -14.99 -6.82
C ASN A 147 5.11 -15.70 -7.85
N CYS A 148 4.09 -16.41 -7.40
CA CYS A 148 3.19 -17.16 -8.29
C CYS A 148 2.75 -16.28 -9.47
N TYR A 149 3.12 -16.72 -10.67
CA TYR A 149 2.83 -16.02 -11.93
C TYR A 149 1.48 -16.49 -12.48
N ASN A 150 0.61 -15.55 -12.84
CA ASN A 150 -0.67 -15.88 -13.47
C ASN A 150 -0.91 -15.02 -14.72
N PRO A 151 -0.69 -15.57 -15.94
CA PRO A 151 -0.89 -14.83 -17.19
C PRO A 151 -2.36 -14.44 -17.43
N ARG A 152 -3.31 -14.99 -16.67
CA ARG A 152 -4.73 -14.65 -16.69
C ARG A 152 -5.12 -13.70 -15.54
N GLY A 153 -4.16 -13.37 -14.68
CA GLY A 153 -4.36 -12.47 -13.56
C GLY A 153 -4.37 -11.01 -13.96
N GLU A 154 -4.48 -10.15 -12.97
CA GLU A 154 -4.37 -8.71 -13.15
C GLU A 154 -3.06 -8.36 -13.83
N GLU A 155 -3.09 -7.37 -14.72
CA GLU A 155 -1.93 -6.94 -15.53
C GLU A 155 -1.23 -8.09 -16.28
N HIS A 156 -1.92 -9.23 -16.47
CA HIS A 156 -1.43 -10.44 -17.16
C HIS A 156 -0.25 -11.15 -16.48
N TYR A 157 0.00 -10.88 -15.19
CA TYR A 157 1.07 -11.59 -14.47
C TYR A 157 0.79 -11.79 -12.96
N ARG A 158 -0.09 -10.99 -12.36
CA ARG A 158 -0.31 -11.03 -10.91
C ARG A 158 -1.02 -12.33 -10.50
N GLY A 159 -0.44 -13.03 -9.55
CA GLY A 159 -1.00 -14.22 -8.91
C GLY A 159 -1.87 -13.88 -7.70
N PRO A 160 -1.89 -14.74 -6.67
CA PRO A 160 -2.66 -14.51 -5.45
C PRO A 160 -1.97 -13.47 -4.54
N HIS A 161 -2.80 -12.77 -3.75
CA HIS A 161 -2.32 -12.03 -2.60
C HIS A 161 -1.71 -12.96 -1.54
N GLY A 162 -0.90 -12.42 -0.64
CA GLY A 162 -0.53 -13.15 0.58
C GLY A 162 -1.77 -13.35 1.46
N PHE A 163 -2.43 -12.25 1.78
CA PHE A 163 -3.71 -12.24 2.49
C PHE A 163 -4.77 -11.52 1.66
N SER A 164 -5.93 -12.15 1.50
CA SER A 164 -7.14 -11.56 0.92
C SER A 164 -8.22 -11.47 2.00
N VAL A 165 -8.46 -10.25 2.50
CA VAL A 165 -9.27 -10.00 3.69
C VAL A 165 -10.45 -9.10 3.35
N HIS A 166 -11.67 -9.57 3.55
CA HIS A 166 -12.86 -8.85 3.15
C HIS A 166 -13.94 -8.87 4.21
N ARG A 167 -14.45 -7.67 4.58
CA ARG A 167 -15.60 -7.46 5.50
C ARG A 167 -15.43 -8.15 6.84
N CYS A 168 -14.25 -7.98 7.41
CA CYS A 168 -13.86 -8.58 8.68
C CYS A 168 -13.79 -7.53 9.80
N ARG A 169 -13.72 -7.99 11.02
CA ARG A 169 -13.53 -7.13 12.19
C ARG A 169 -12.66 -7.79 13.25
N ASN A 170 -11.94 -6.93 14.02
CA ASN A 170 -11.04 -7.36 15.08
C ASN A 170 -9.97 -8.31 14.56
N LEU A 171 -9.10 -7.78 13.71
CA LEU A 171 -8.01 -8.51 13.07
C LEU A 171 -6.67 -8.13 13.69
N HIS A 172 -5.83 -9.12 13.92
CA HIS A 172 -4.46 -8.90 14.37
C HIS A 172 -3.47 -9.76 13.60
N PHE A 173 -2.47 -9.10 12.98
CA PHE A 173 -1.38 -9.71 12.22
C PHE A 173 -0.07 -9.31 12.87
N SER A 174 0.75 -10.27 13.36
CA SER A 174 1.95 -9.94 14.11
C SER A 174 3.05 -11.00 14.03
N GLY A 175 4.32 -10.55 13.98
CA GLY A 175 5.51 -11.33 14.34
C GLY A 175 6.07 -12.24 13.25
N TYR A 176 5.51 -12.33 12.05
CA TYR A 176 5.98 -13.16 10.94
C TYR A 176 6.57 -12.35 9.79
N THR A 177 7.27 -13.03 8.91
CA THR A 177 7.66 -12.50 7.60
C THR A 177 6.65 -12.94 6.54
N VAL A 178 6.17 -12.01 5.69
CA VAL A 178 5.47 -12.35 4.46
C VAL A 178 6.28 -11.85 3.28
N GLN A 179 6.53 -12.74 2.30
CA GLN A 179 7.41 -12.39 1.21
C GLN A 179 6.96 -12.94 -0.14
N HIS A 180 7.44 -12.32 -1.22
CA HIS A 180 7.32 -12.78 -2.61
C HIS A 180 5.90 -13.21 -2.99
N THR A 181 4.91 -12.45 -2.58
CA THR A 181 3.50 -12.71 -2.93
C THR A 181 3.26 -12.48 -4.42
N GLY A 182 2.34 -13.20 -5.01
CA GLY A 182 1.99 -13.06 -6.43
C GLY A 182 1.29 -11.73 -6.75
N ASN A 183 0.68 -11.11 -5.77
CA ASN A 183 0.09 -9.78 -5.76
C ASN A 183 0.39 -9.12 -4.39
N TRP A 184 -0.44 -8.22 -3.86
CA TRP A 184 -0.20 -7.52 -2.60
C TRP A 184 0.00 -8.48 -1.41
N ALA A 185 0.85 -8.13 -0.47
CA ALA A 185 1.08 -8.97 0.70
C ALA A 185 -0.18 -9.03 1.58
N HIS A 186 -0.79 -7.89 1.89
CA HIS A 186 -2.06 -7.83 2.62
C HIS A 186 -3.06 -6.95 1.85
N CYS A 187 -4.08 -7.57 1.28
CA CYS A 187 -5.22 -6.89 0.66
C CYS A 187 -6.40 -6.89 1.65
N ILE A 188 -6.70 -5.74 2.28
CA ILE A 188 -7.71 -5.63 3.33
C ILE A 188 -8.79 -4.64 2.90
N ILE A 189 -10.02 -5.14 2.76
CA ILE A 189 -11.13 -4.38 2.18
C ILE A 189 -12.32 -4.39 3.13
N ASP A 190 -12.99 -3.23 3.29
CA ASP A 190 -14.24 -3.05 4.04
C ASP A 190 -14.22 -3.66 5.46
N SER A 191 -13.09 -3.56 6.13
CA SER A 191 -12.85 -4.21 7.43
C SER A 191 -12.61 -3.19 8.54
N LYS A 192 -12.76 -3.63 9.80
CA LYS A 192 -12.70 -2.73 10.97
C LYS A 192 -11.84 -3.30 12.09
N ASN A 193 -11.20 -2.38 12.85
CA ASN A 193 -10.36 -2.71 14.00
C ASN A 193 -9.24 -3.68 13.60
N ILE A 194 -8.28 -3.14 12.84
CA ILE A 194 -7.22 -3.92 12.23
C ILE A 194 -5.89 -3.49 12.85
N MET A 195 -5.12 -4.45 13.34
CA MET A 195 -3.77 -4.26 13.84
C MET A 195 -2.79 -5.05 12.98
N VAL A 196 -1.80 -4.36 12.42
CA VAL A 196 -0.64 -4.93 11.72
C VAL A 196 0.59 -4.50 12.51
N ASP A 197 1.25 -5.41 13.20
CA ASP A 197 2.27 -5.10 14.18
C ASP A 197 3.50 -6.00 14.05
N ASN A 198 4.70 -5.39 14.06
CA ASN A 198 5.94 -6.15 14.06
C ASN A 198 6.05 -7.21 12.94
N LEU A 199 5.64 -6.84 11.72
CA LEU A 199 5.79 -7.67 10.52
C LEU A 199 7.02 -7.28 9.72
N THR A 200 7.57 -8.26 9.01
CA THR A 200 8.50 -8.04 7.90
C THR A 200 7.79 -8.37 6.59
N ILE A 201 7.66 -7.40 5.69
CA ILE A 201 6.98 -7.55 4.39
C ILE A 201 7.97 -7.27 3.28
N LEU A 202 8.19 -8.26 2.40
CA LEU A 202 9.23 -8.22 1.38
C LEU A 202 8.69 -8.65 0.01
N GLY A 203 8.96 -7.88 -1.06
CA GLY A 203 8.61 -8.33 -2.41
C GLY A 203 8.23 -7.22 -3.39
N GLY A 204 7.87 -7.59 -4.60
CA GLY A 204 7.70 -6.67 -5.73
C GLY A 204 6.31 -6.00 -5.86
N HIS A 205 5.40 -6.19 -4.90
CA HIS A 205 4.02 -5.67 -4.89
C HIS A 205 3.73 -4.82 -3.65
N ASP A 206 2.49 -4.30 -3.50
CA ASP A 206 2.12 -3.53 -2.30
C ASP A 206 2.33 -4.34 -1.01
N GLY A 207 2.74 -3.65 0.04
CA GLY A 207 2.86 -4.24 1.38
C GLY A 207 1.49 -4.41 2.03
N VAL A 208 0.88 -3.33 2.49
CA VAL A 208 -0.45 -3.36 3.11
C VAL A 208 -1.39 -2.43 2.36
N HIS A 209 -2.45 -2.96 1.82
CA HIS A 209 -3.44 -2.20 1.06
C HIS A 209 -4.78 -2.17 1.79
N PHE A 210 -5.19 -1.01 2.28
CA PHE A 210 -6.47 -0.77 2.95
C PHE A 210 -7.46 -0.08 2.03
N ARG A 211 -8.64 -0.65 1.86
CA ARG A 211 -9.72 -0.04 1.08
C ARG A 211 -11.02 -0.06 1.85
N GLY A 212 -11.53 1.11 2.20
CA GLY A 212 -12.77 1.21 2.96
C GLY A 212 -12.67 0.67 4.39
N CYS A 213 -11.51 0.79 5.02
CA CYS A 213 -11.27 0.28 6.37
C CYS A 213 -11.45 1.34 7.45
N ASP A 214 -11.86 0.91 8.63
CA ASP A 214 -12.04 1.78 9.79
C ASP A 214 -11.16 1.29 10.95
N ASN A 215 -10.49 2.24 11.65
CA ASN A 215 -9.64 1.96 12.81
C ASN A 215 -8.56 0.91 12.47
N ALA A 216 -7.68 1.26 11.56
CA ALA A 216 -6.54 0.44 11.17
C ALA A 216 -5.24 1.03 11.71
N GLU A 217 -4.36 0.20 12.23
CA GLU A 217 -3.03 0.57 12.67
C GLU A 217 -1.97 -0.34 12.06
N VAL A 218 -0.88 0.28 11.54
CA VAL A 218 0.33 -0.40 11.09
C VAL A 218 1.49 0.14 11.91
N ARG A 219 2.18 -0.71 12.67
CA ARG A 219 3.25 -0.24 13.54
C ARG A 219 4.44 -1.20 13.63
N ASN A 220 5.62 -0.61 13.84
CA ASN A 220 6.86 -1.35 14.09
C ASN A 220 7.17 -2.39 12.99
N CYS A 221 6.78 -2.12 11.76
CA CYS A 221 6.95 -3.03 10.62
C CYS A 221 8.17 -2.64 9.78
N VAL A 222 8.79 -3.64 9.17
CA VAL A 222 9.74 -3.47 8.06
C VAL A 222 9.00 -3.81 6.76
N ILE A 223 8.83 -2.82 5.88
CA ILE A 223 8.06 -2.99 4.64
C ILE A 223 8.92 -2.55 3.46
N HIS A 224 9.61 -3.50 2.82
CA HIS A 224 10.44 -3.26 1.66
C HIS A 224 9.79 -3.90 0.43
N THR A 225 9.22 -3.07 -0.44
CA THR A 225 8.37 -3.50 -1.54
C THR A 225 8.80 -2.90 -2.87
N GLY A 226 8.34 -3.46 -3.96
CA GLY A 226 8.57 -2.89 -5.29
C GLY A 226 7.45 -1.94 -5.71
N ASP A 227 6.22 -2.18 -5.26
CA ASP A 227 5.08 -1.29 -5.40
C ASP A 227 4.90 -0.47 -4.11
N ASP A 228 3.73 -0.01 -3.74
CA ASP A 228 3.51 0.86 -2.60
C ASP A 228 3.70 0.12 -1.26
N THR A 229 4.26 0.76 -0.22
CA THR A 229 4.44 0.08 1.08
C THR A 229 3.12 -0.01 1.84
N VAL A 230 2.44 1.13 2.03
CA VAL A 230 1.08 1.18 2.56
C VAL A 230 0.22 1.99 1.60
N ALA A 231 -0.84 1.38 1.11
CA ALA A 231 -1.71 1.99 0.11
C ALA A 231 -3.19 1.90 0.48
N GLY A 232 -4.00 2.62 -0.27
CA GLY A 232 -5.44 2.52 -0.24
C GLY A 232 -6.19 3.83 -0.06
N PHE A 233 -7.51 3.75 0.03
CA PHE A 233 -8.37 4.93 0.08
C PHE A 233 -9.70 4.64 0.76
N ASP A 234 -10.48 5.70 1.03
CA ASP A 234 -11.74 5.64 1.75
C ASP A 234 -11.59 5.02 3.17
N ASN A 235 -10.41 5.22 3.76
CA ASN A 235 -10.12 4.78 5.11
C ASN A 235 -10.50 5.85 6.14
N ILE A 236 -10.94 5.42 7.32
CA ILE A 236 -11.27 6.30 8.43
C ILE A 236 -10.48 5.86 9.66
N ASN A 237 -9.72 6.79 10.27
CA ASN A 237 -8.83 6.51 11.40
C ASN A 237 -7.74 5.47 11.03
N LEU A 238 -6.87 5.81 10.09
CA LEU A 238 -5.69 5.02 9.74
C LEU A 238 -4.45 5.61 10.42
N HIS A 239 -3.73 4.80 11.17
CA HIS A 239 -2.48 5.18 11.83
C HIS A 239 -1.32 4.29 11.36
N VAL A 240 -0.24 4.90 10.88
CA VAL A 240 1.01 4.19 10.52
C VAL A 240 2.13 4.80 11.34
N THR A 241 2.85 3.99 12.14
CA THR A 241 3.88 4.50 13.04
C THR A 241 5.06 3.58 13.23
N GLY A 242 6.26 4.16 13.36
CA GLY A 242 7.47 3.43 13.74
C GLY A 242 7.93 2.40 12.71
N CYS A 243 7.62 2.61 11.43
CA CYS A 243 7.94 1.65 10.36
C CYS A 243 9.22 2.05 9.60
N ASP A 244 9.99 1.03 9.22
CA ASP A 244 11.06 1.13 8.24
C ASP A 244 10.50 0.73 6.87
N VAL A 245 10.44 1.67 5.94
CA VAL A 245 9.70 1.50 4.69
C VAL A 245 10.54 1.90 3.48
N SER A 246 10.54 1.10 2.42
CA SER A 246 11.15 1.46 1.14
C SER A 246 10.45 0.79 -0.05
N CYS A 247 10.43 1.47 -1.21
CA CYS A 247 9.78 0.92 -2.39
C CYS A 247 10.26 1.59 -3.70
N ALA A 248 9.83 1.04 -4.82
CA ALA A 248 10.11 1.61 -6.14
C ALA A 248 8.95 2.46 -6.72
N CYS A 249 7.80 2.53 -6.02
CA CYS A 249 6.63 3.32 -6.45
C CYS A 249 6.31 4.45 -5.47
N ASN A 250 5.33 4.32 -4.61
CA ASN A 250 5.05 5.34 -3.62
C ASN A 250 5.19 4.75 -2.21
N VAL A 251 5.92 5.42 -1.33
CA VAL A 251 6.07 4.87 0.02
C VAL A 251 4.70 4.82 0.68
N PHE A 252 3.96 5.90 0.69
CA PHE A 252 2.58 5.94 1.15
C PHE A 252 1.67 6.47 0.03
N ARG A 253 0.72 5.65 -0.44
CA ARG A 253 -0.29 6.06 -1.42
C ARG A 253 -1.68 5.95 -0.82
N ILE A 254 -2.09 6.97 -0.08
CA ILE A 254 -3.22 6.91 0.83
C ILE A 254 -4.19 8.08 0.63
N GLY A 255 -5.48 7.76 0.72
CA GLY A 255 -6.56 8.72 0.91
C GLY A 255 -7.53 8.25 1.99
N GLY A 256 -8.13 9.21 2.69
CA GLY A 256 -9.06 8.90 3.77
C GLY A 256 -9.29 10.08 4.69
N ARG A 257 -9.94 9.82 5.82
CA ARG A 257 -10.19 10.79 6.88
C ARG A 257 -9.52 10.35 8.19
N ASN A 258 -8.91 11.31 8.89
CA ASN A 258 -8.12 11.06 10.10
C ASN A 258 -7.00 10.03 9.82
N VAL A 259 -6.10 10.39 8.93
CA VAL A 259 -4.92 9.58 8.60
C VAL A 259 -3.71 10.19 9.30
N LEU A 260 -3.01 9.39 10.09
CA LEU A 260 -1.77 9.78 10.75
C LEU A 260 -0.64 8.84 10.32
N ILE A 261 0.44 9.42 9.78
CA ILE A 261 1.69 8.72 9.48
C ILE A 261 2.79 9.40 10.29
N GLU A 262 3.47 8.66 11.16
CA GLU A 262 4.48 9.26 12.00
C GLU A 262 5.64 8.33 12.35
N ASN A 263 6.78 8.93 12.70
CA ASN A 263 7.95 8.21 13.19
C ASN A 263 8.44 7.10 12.23
N CYS A 264 8.24 7.30 10.92
CA CYS A 264 8.65 6.35 9.88
C CYS A 264 9.96 6.79 9.24
N THR A 265 10.75 5.81 8.82
CA THR A 265 12.00 6.03 8.10
C THR A 265 11.97 5.39 6.72
N THR A 266 12.54 6.10 5.73
CA THR A 266 12.66 5.60 4.37
C THR A 266 14.09 5.81 3.90
N LYS A 267 14.67 4.77 3.30
CA LYS A 267 15.98 4.83 2.68
C LYS A 267 15.98 4.15 1.32
N GLU A 268 16.43 4.88 0.33
CA GLU A 268 16.58 4.39 -1.05
C GLU A 268 18.08 4.21 -1.42
N PRO A 269 18.42 3.36 -2.38
CA PRO A 269 17.51 2.53 -3.20
C PRO A 269 16.85 1.41 -2.39
N CYS A 270 15.63 1.04 -2.80
CA CYS A 270 14.89 -0.06 -2.21
C CYS A 270 15.46 -1.43 -2.65
N ASP A 271 15.10 -2.48 -1.90
CA ASP A 271 15.56 -3.84 -2.17
C ASP A 271 14.89 -4.45 -3.42
N TYR A 272 13.63 -4.12 -3.65
CA TYR A 272 12.81 -4.70 -4.70
C TYR A 272 12.35 -3.65 -5.72
N PRO A 273 12.47 -3.90 -7.03
CA PRO A 273 11.79 -3.10 -8.05
C PRO A 273 10.30 -3.43 -8.10
N PHE A 274 9.50 -2.51 -8.67
CA PHE A 274 8.12 -2.83 -9.04
C PHE A 274 8.10 -4.01 -10.01
N ARG A 275 7.44 -5.09 -9.60
CA ARG A 275 7.45 -6.33 -10.37
C ARG A 275 6.87 -6.18 -11.78
N GLY A 276 5.93 -5.25 -12.00
CA GLY A 276 5.40 -4.91 -13.30
C GLY A 276 6.46 -4.48 -14.32
N ASN A 277 7.57 -3.92 -13.86
CA ASN A 277 8.67 -3.47 -14.72
C ASN A 277 9.64 -4.59 -15.13
N LEU A 278 9.52 -5.79 -14.57
CA LEU A 278 10.28 -6.95 -15.00
C LEU A 278 9.79 -7.45 -16.36
N THR A 279 10.65 -8.14 -17.11
CA THR A 279 10.23 -8.85 -18.32
C THR A 279 9.26 -9.98 -17.99
N ASP A 280 8.41 -10.39 -18.95
CA ASP A 280 7.45 -11.48 -18.72
C ASP A 280 8.15 -12.80 -18.42
N GLU A 281 9.31 -13.05 -19.04
CA GLU A 281 10.15 -14.20 -18.73
C GLU A 281 10.66 -14.16 -17.28
N ALA A 282 11.15 -13.01 -16.82
CA ALA A 282 11.62 -12.85 -15.45
C ALA A 282 10.46 -13.06 -14.44
N LYS A 283 9.28 -12.49 -14.73
CA LYS A 283 8.08 -12.70 -13.91
C LYS A 283 7.67 -14.18 -13.84
N ALA A 284 7.64 -14.87 -14.98
CA ALA A 284 7.27 -16.28 -15.07
C ALA A 284 8.26 -17.19 -14.34
N ASN A 285 9.54 -16.83 -14.33
CA ASN A 285 10.60 -17.54 -13.60
C ASN A 285 10.68 -17.16 -12.11
N GLY A 286 9.77 -16.35 -11.60
CA GLY A 286 9.72 -15.96 -10.18
C GLY A 286 10.81 -14.99 -9.76
N ALA A 287 11.45 -14.28 -10.69
CA ALA A 287 12.51 -13.32 -10.40
C ALA A 287 12.02 -12.19 -9.47
N ASN A 288 12.90 -11.75 -8.58
CA ASN A 288 12.67 -10.64 -7.66
C ASN A 288 13.31 -9.33 -8.12
N ASP A 289 14.22 -9.37 -9.08
CA ASP A 289 15.00 -8.22 -9.50
C ASP A 289 15.36 -8.28 -10.99
N SER A 290 15.81 -7.14 -11.52
CA SER A 290 16.38 -7.00 -12.85
C SER A 290 17.47 -5.89 -12.81
N PRO A 291 18.60 -6.07 -13.50
CA PRO A 291 19.75 -5.15 -13.42
C PRO A 291 19.44 -3.67 -13.70
N ASN A 292 18.43 -3.40 -14.51
CA ASN A 292 18.07 -2.04 -14.94
C ASN A 292 16.73 -1.59 -14.32
N ALA A 293 16.18 -2.34 -13.40
CA ALA A 293 14.93 -1.97 -12.78
C ALA A 293 15.11 -0.76 -11.86
N ARG A 294 14.13 0.14 -11.91
CA ARG A 294 14.10 1.29 -11.01
C ARG A 294 13.88 0.81 -9.57
N LYS A 295 14.69 1.37 -8.65
CA LYS A 295 14.68 1.07 -7.22
C LYS A 295 14.63 2.34 -6.37
N ARG A 296 13.82 3.31 -6.77
CA ARG A 296 13.61 4.56 -6.04
C ARG A 296 12.14 4.91 -6.06
N ALA A 297 11.62 5.36 -4.94
CA ALA A 297 10.24 5.81 -4.83
C ALA A 297 9.98 7.02 -5.73
N HIS A 298 8.83 7.02 -6.40
CA HIS A 298 8.31 8.19 -7.10
C HIS A 298 7.97 9.32 -6.14
N SER A 299 7.40 8.95 -4.99
CA SER A 299 7.12 9.90 -3.93
C SER A 299 7.06 9.22 -2.56
N TYR A 300 7.36 9.98 -1.52
CA TYR A 300 7.17 9.54 -0.15
C TYR A 300 5.68 9.46 0.21
N PHE A 301 4.94 10.54 -0.04
CA PHE A 301 3.49 10.53 0.13
C PHE A 301 2.78 10.92 -1.15
N THR A 302 1.88 10.06 -1.63
CA THR A 302 0.94 10.33 -2.71
C THR A 302 -0.49 10.32 -2.15
N TYR A 303 -1.18 11.43 -2.28
CA TYR A 303 -2.62 11.45 -2.02
C TYR A 303 -3.37 10.68 -3.09
N PHE A 304 -4.23 9.77 -2.67
CA PHE A 304 -4.93 8.87 -3.57
C PHE A 304 -6.41 8.67 -3.21
N VAL A 305 -7.28 8.82 -4.19
CA VAL A 305 -8.70 8.50 -4.10
C VAL A 305 -9.16 7.88 -5.41
N ASP A 306 -9.55 6.62 -5.35
CA ASP A 306 -9.98 5.85 -6.51
C ASP A 306 -11.41 6.23 -6.97
N GLN A 307 -11.67 6.07 -8.25
CA GLN A 307 -12.98 6.31 -8.85
C GLN A 307 -13.94 5.10 -8.74
N THR A 308 -13.48 3.99 -8.21
CA THR A 308 -14.22 2.72 -8.22
C THR A 308 -15.37 2.67 -7.21
N ARG A 309 -15.39 3.58 -6.24
CA ARG A 309 -16.49 3.65 -5.26
C ARG A 309 -16.78 5.08 -4.82
N GLU A 310 -17.98 5.29 -4.27
CA GLU A 310 -18.30 6.52 -3.56
C GLU A 310 -17.60 6.53 -2.19
N LEU A 311 -17.10 7.69 -1.81
CA LEU A 311 -16.43 7.85 -0.53
C LEU A 311 -17.45 7.89 0.60
N ARG A 312 -17.17 7.18 1.69
CA ARG A 312 -18.00 7.18 2.91
C ARG A 312 -17.85 8.48 3.72
N ALA A 313 -16.73 9.16 3.57
CA ALA A 313 -16.47 10.46 4.16
C ALA A 313 -15.60 11.31 3.25
N LYS A 314 -15.73 12.64 3.34
CA LYS A 314 -14.79 13.55 2.67
C LYS A 314 -13.40 13.35 3.26
N PRO A 315 -12.36 13.11 2.43
CA PRO A 315 -11.00 12.97 2.91
C PRO A 315 -10.51 14.23 3.60
N GLY A 316 -9.66 14.10 4.60
CA GLY A 316 -9.10 15.23 5.36
C GLY A 316 -8.56 14.82 6.70
N ASN A 317 -8.01 15.77 7.44
CA ASN A 317 -7.21 15.53 8.63
C ASN A 317 -6.13 14.47 8.36
N ILE A 318 -5.32 14.74 7.33
CA ILE A 318 -4.20 13.88 6.93
C ILE A 318 -2.92 14.52 7.44
N ILE A 319 -2.22 13.84 8.32
CA ILE A 319 -1.02 14.33 8.98
C ILE A 319 0.13 13.35 8.78
N ILE A 320 1.25 13.87 8.26
CA ILE A 320 2.51 13.14 8.17
C ILE A 320 3.53 13.89 9.01
N ARG A 321 4.12 13.24 10.01
CA ARG A 321 5.03 13.94 10.92
C ARG A 321 6.17 13.09 11.47
N ASN A 322 7.24 13.78 11.90
CA ASN A 322 8.39 13.16 12.57
C ASN A 322 9.02 12.04 11.74
N CYS A 323 9.14 12.23 10.43
CA CYS A 323 9.63 11.20 9.52
C CYS A 323 10.98 11.61 8.90
N THR A 324 11.80 10.59 8.60
CA THR A 324 13.04 10.76 7.84
C THR A 324 12.90 10.08 6.49
N VAL A 325 13.15 10.85 5.42
CA VAL A 325 12.99 10.40 4.04
C VAL A 325 14.31 10.58 3.31
N SER A 326 14.88 9.53 2.79
CA SER A 326 16.11 9.60 2.00
C SER A 326 15.92 8.93 0.64
N GLY A 327 16.16 9.67 -0.42
CA GLY A 327 16.25 9.17 -1.79
C GLY A 327 14.94 9.07 -2.59
N ALA A 328 13.79 9.42 -2.02
CA ALA A 328 12.55 9.52 -2.79
C ALA A 328 12.61 10.68 -3.80
N ASP A 329 12.04 10.52 -4.99
CA ASP A 329 12.07 11.59 -5.97
C ASP A 329 11.25 12.80 -5.53
N ARG A 330 10.12 12.60 -4.84
CA ARG A 330 9.28 13.68 -4.29
C ARG A 330 8.91 13.39 -2.84
N LEU A 331 8.88 14.44 -2.04
CA LEU A 331 8.33 14.32 -0.70
C LEU A 331 6.79 14.24 -0.71
N LEU A 332 6.14 15.01 -1.58
CA LEU A 332 4.67 15.09 -1.69
C LEU A 332 4.22 15.03 -3.14
N ARG A 333 3.20 14.22 -3.39
CA ARG A 333 2.44 14.19 -4.64
C ARG A 333 0.94 14.21 -4.35
N LEU A 334 0.29 15.33 -4.64
CA LEU A 334 -1.15 15.46 -4.71
C LEU A 334 -1.47 15.99 -6.10
N ASN A 335 -2.03 15.16 -6.96
CA ASN A 335 -2.37 15.57 -8.31
C ASN A 335 -3.75 15.09 -8.74
N LEU A 336 -4.67 16.01 -8.88
CA LEU A 336 -6.05 15.77 -9.30
C LEU A 336 -6.34 16.30 -10.71
N SER A 337 -5.30 16.66 -11.47
CA SER A 337 -5.45 17.25 -12.81
C SER A 337 -5.86 16.27 -13.92
N GLY A 338 -6.14 15.00 -13.57
CA GLY A 338 -6.62 13.98 -14.51
C GLY A 338 -5.53 13.28 -15.30
N VAL A 339 -4.26 13.39 -14.90
CA VAL A 339 -3.16 12.61 -15.50
C VAL A 339 -3.33 11.13 -15.17
N GLU A 340 -3.77 10.84 -13.96
CA GLU A 340 -4.11 9.48 -13.54
C GLU A 340 -5.61 9.29 -13.65
N THR A 341 -6.04 8.60 -14.69
CA THR A 341 -7.45 8.46 -15.04
C THR A 341 -8.28 7.67 -14.03
N TRP A 342 -7.61 6.95 -13.13
CA TRP A 342 -8.22 6.22 -12.01
C TRP A 342 -8.32 7.06 -10.73
N GLN A 343 -7.61 8.19 -10.64
CA GLN A 343 -7.71 9.10 -9.51
C GLN A 343 -9.04 9.86 -9.55
N LYS A 344 -9.79 9.86 -8.46
CA LYS A 344 -10.99 10.66 -8.32
C LYS A 344 -10.61 12.10 -7.97
N GLY A 345 -11.19 13.05 -8.67
CA GLY A 345 -10.93 14.48 -8.45
C GLY A 345 -11.58 15.02 -7.16
N VAL A 346 -11.35 14.39 -6.01
CA VAL A 346 -11.82 14.83 -4.69
C VAL A 346 -10.61 15.17 -3.83
N PRO A 347 -10.32 16.46 -3.61
CA PRO A 347 -9.22 16.88 -2.76
C PRO A 347 -9.49 16.55 -1.28
N PRO A 348 -8.44 16.41 -0.46
CA PRO A 348 -8.59 16.39 0.98
C PRO A 348 -9.04 17.76 1.48
N GLU A 349 -9.71 17.85 2.63
CA GLU A 349 -9.98 19.14 3.27
C GLU A 349 -8.67 19.79 3.68
N ASP A 350 -7.80 19.04 4.32
CA ASP A 350 -6.50 19.48 4.82
C ASP A 350 -5.46 18.36 4.80
N LEU A 351 -4.23 18.76 4.52
CA LEU A 351 -3.05 17.92 4.50
C LEU A 351 -1.91 18.66 5.20
N THR A 352 -1.28 18.00 6.17
CA THR A 352 -0.16 18.57 6.93
C THR A 352 1.05 17.66 6.87
N LEU A 353 2.21 18.22 6.54
CA LEU A 353 3.52 17.61 6.73
C LEU A 353 4.28 18.41 7.78
N GLU A 354 4.74 17.76 8.85
CA GLU A 354 5.37 18.43 9.98
C GLU A 354 6.61 17.66 10.48
N ASN A 355 7.68 18.40 10.79
CA ASN A 355 8.92 17.81 11.31
C ASN A 355 9.46 16.70 10.39
N ILE A 356 9.67 17.00 9.15
CA ILE A 356 10.19 16.06 8.14
C ILE A 356 11.61 16.43 7.76
N LYS A 357 12.50 15.46 7.81
CA LYS A 357 13.82 15.54 7.19
C LYS A 357 13.80 14.75 5.89
N ALA A 358 14.01 15.42 4.75
CA ALA A 358 14.01 14.84 3.42
C ALA A 358 15.35 15.07 2.71
N ASP A 359 16.14 14.04 2.55
CA ASP A 359 17.43 14.07 1.88
C ASP A 359 17.35 13.41 0.49
N ASP A 360 18.19 13.88 -0.45
CA ASP A 360 18.32 13.31 -1.81
C ASP A 360 17.00 13.30 -2.60
N ALA A 361 16.21 14.37 -2.48
CA ALA A 361 14.99 14.53 -3.25
C ALA A 361 15.29 14.91 -4.70
N GLY A 362 14.69 14.20 -5.66
CA GLY A 362 14.98 14.39 -7.08
C GLY A 362 14.05 15.35 -7.79
N HIS A 363 13.00 15.87 -7.15
CA HIS A 363 11.97 16.64 -7.83
C HIS A 363 11.20 17.59 -6.89
N TRP A 364 10.48 18.56 -7.47
CA TRP A 364 9.54 19.43 -6.78
C TRP A 364 8.49 18.60 -6.00
N LEU A 365 8.08 19.12 -4.84
CA LEU A 365 6.79 18.72 -4.27
C LEU A 365 5.67 19.13 -5.23
N ASN A 366 4.62 18.34 -5.30
CA ASN A 366 3.48 18.63 -6.16
C ASN A 366 2.19 18.59 -5.35
N ALA A 367 1.48 19.72 -5.31
CA ALA A 367 0.16 19.82 -4.70
C ALA A 367 -0.78 20.58 -5.63
N TYR A 368 -1.34 19.85 -6.60
CA TYR A 368 -2.21 20.37 -7.62
C TYR A 368 -3.61 19.75 -7.54
N GLY A 369 -4.55 20.51 -7.03
CA GLY A 369 -5.99 20.17 -7.02
C GLY A 369 -6.68 20.51 -8.34
N ASN A 370 -7.99 20.30 -8.37
CA ASN A 370 -8.81 20.76 -9.48
C ASN A 370 -9.07 22.26 -9.41
N ASN A 371 -9.17 22.94 -10.53
CA ASN A 371 -9.56 24.35 -10.62
C ASN A 371 -11.08 24.56 -10.35
N GLY A 372 -11.71 23.69 -9.56
CA GLY A 372 -13.13 23.72 -9.23
C GLY A 372 -13.43 24.30 -7.85
N ASN A 373 -14.64 24.05 -7.35
CA ASN A 373 -15.10 24.54 -6.06
C ASN A 373 -14.53 23.76 -4.86
N ASP A 374 -13.97 22.58 -5.08
CA ASP A 374 -13.35 21.75 -4.04
C ASP A 374 -11.85 22.03 -3.99
N LEU A 375 -11.45 22.86 -3.04
CA LEU A 375 -10.08 23.27 -2.81
C LEU A 375 -9.56 22.65 -1.51
N PHE A 376 -8.24 22.43 -1.43
CA PHE A 376 -7.60 21.86 -0.25
C PHE A 376 -6.81 22.91 0.54
N ASN A 377 -6.55 22.62 1.82
CA ASN A 377 -5.56 23.32 2.61
C ASN A 377 -4.30 22.48 2.75
N LEU A 378 -3.13 23.12 2.63
CA LEU A 378 -1.82 22.48 2.79
C LEU A 378 -1.03 23.23 3.85
N THR A 379 -0.45 22.47 4.78
CA THR A 379 0.52 23.01 5.76
C THR A 379 1.81 22.20 5.67
N LEU A 380 2.93 22.89 5.43
CA LEU A 380 4.28 22.34 5.56
C LEU A 380 4.97 23.09 6.70
N LYS A 381 5.40 22.35 7.72
CA LYS A 381 5.98 22.94 8.94
C LYS A 381 7.24 22.18 9.37
N ASN A 382 8.31 22.93 9.67
CA ASN A 382 9.57 22.36 10.10
C ASN A 382 10.08 21.29 9.11
N ILE A 383 10.27 21.68 7.85
CA ILE A 383 10.77 20.80 6.79
C ILE A 383 12.23 21.12 6.54
N ASP A 384 13.09 20.13 6.67
CA ASP A 384 14.50 20.15 6.28
C ASP A 384 14.64 19.34 4.98
N PHE A 385 14.91 20.02 3.87
CA PHE A 385 14.81 19.42 2.53
C PHE A 385 16.09 19.66 1.72
N THR A 386 16.73 18.57 1.28
CA THR A 386 17.91 18.61 0.45
C THR A 386 17.60 18.08 -0.96
N MET A 387 17.88 18.92 -1.96
CA MET A 387 17.75 18.51 -3.36
C MET A 387 18.92 17.62 -3.75
N ARG A 388 18.63 16.59 -4.56
CA ARG A 388 19.62 15.67 -5.13
C ARG A 388 20.60 16.41 -6.05
N ASP A 389 21.85 15.98 -6.07
CA ASP A 389 22.85 16.46 -7.00
C ASP A 389 22.41 16.27 -8.46
N GLY A 390 22.56 17.30 -9.28
CA GLY A 390 22.07 17.36 -10.65
C GLY A 390 20.59 17.73 -10.81
N CYS A 391 19.91 18.05 -9.71
CA CYS A 391 18.52 18.51 -9.69
C CYS A 391 18.36 19.93 -9.09
N GLU A 392 19.46 20.62 -8.81
CA GLU A 392 19.52 21.87 -8.03
C GLU A 392 18.78 23.04 -8.68
N ASP A 393 18.60 23.04 -10.00
CA ASP A 393 17.89 24.10 -10.74
C ASP A 393 16.34 24.00 -10.54
N ARG A 394 15.88 22.92 -9.92
CA ARG A 394 14.47 22.77 -9.56
C ARG A 394 14.14 23.59 -8.32
N GLY A 395 12.91 24.07 -8.24
CA GLY A 395 12.40 24.73 -7.05
C GLY A 395 11.90 23.73 -5.99
N PHE A 396 11.15 24.24 -5.04
CA PHE A 396 10.67 23.43 -3.91
C PHE A 396 9.27 22.84 -4.14
N ILE A 397 8.27 23.69 -4.49
CA ILE A 397 6.88 23.21 -4.59
C ILE A 397 6.12 23.82 -5.77
N MET A 398 5.30 23.00 -6.42
CA MET A 398 4.30 23.40 -7.42
C MET A 398 2.89 23.31 -6.83
N LEU A 399 2.11 24.38 -6.98
CA LEU A 399 0.82 24.56 -6.32
C LEU A 399 -0.29 24.95 -7.31
N GLY A 400 -1.48 24.35 -7.15
CA GLY A 400 -2.67 24.78 -7.87
C GLY A 400 -3.94 24.23 -7.23
N GLY A 401 -5.09 24.90 -7.39
CA GLY A 401 -6.38 24.46 -6.90
C GLY A 401 -6.47 24.34 -5.37
N TYR A 402 -5.83 25.25 -4.64
CA TYR A 402 -5.82 25.31 -3.17
C TYR A 402 -6.69 26.46 -2.64
N ASN A 403 -7.15 26.29 -1.41
CA ASN A 403 -7.81 27.33 -0.62
C ASN A 403 -6.80 28.12 0.22
N LYS A 404 -5.86 27.42 0.88
CA LYS A 404 -4.81 28.02 1.70
C LYS A 404 -3.58 27.14 1.71
N VAL A 405 -2.39 27.76 1.62
CA VAL A 405 -1.09 27.08 1.77
C VAL A 405 -0.28 27.82 2.85
N CYS A 406 0.20 27.08 3.84
CA CYS A 406 1.09 27.58 4.88
C CYS A 406 2.43 26.87 4.81
N LEU A 407 3.51 27.63 4.69
CA LEU A 407 4.89 27.16 4.69
C LEU A 407 5.61 27.81 5.87
N GLU A 408 5.89 27.05 6.93
CA GLU A 408 6.44 27.55 8.20
C GLU A 408 7.76 26.84 8.51
N SER A 409 8.83 27.58 8.67
CA SER A 409 10.17 27.05 9.04
C SER A 409 10.65 25.98 8.06
N ILE A 410 10.84 26.38 6.81
CA ILE A 410 11.32 25.53 5.73
C ILE A 410 12.79 25.82 5.48
N SER A 411 13.65 24.82 5.62
CA SER A 411 15.08 24.88 5.29
C SER A 411 15.34 24.07 4.03
N LEU A 412 15.80 24.75 2.97
CA LEU A 412 16.15 24.14 1.70
C LEU A 412 17.66 24.11 1.55
N HIS A 413 18.18 22.99 1.07
CA HIS A 413 19.60 22.78 0.80
C HIS A 413 19.82 22.31 -0.63
N ASN A 414 20.91 22.76 -1.23
CA ASN A 414 21.30 22.41 -2.60
C ASN A 414 20.22 22.80 -3.64
N VAL A 415 19.58 23.97 -3.47
CA VAL A 415 18.56 24.50 -4.40
C VAL A 415 19.07 25.81 -4.98
N LYS A 416 19.33 25.87 -6.29
CA LYS A 416 19.85 27.05 -7.02
C LYS A 416 18.73 27.92 -7.59
N SER A 417 17.52 27.40 -7.71
CA SER A 417 16.38 28.14 -8.22
C SER A 417 16.01 29.30 -7.29
N LYS A 418 15.86 30.51 -7.85
CA LYS A 418 15.33 31.66 -7.11
C LYS A 418 13.79 31.60 -6.95
N LYS A 419 13.11 30.87 -7.81
CA LYS A 419 11.66 30.69 -7.77
C LYS A 419 11.35 29.35 -7.12
N LEU A 420 11.27 29.36 -5.80
CA LEU A 420 11.08 28.16 -4.98
C LEU A 420 9.66 27.64 -5.02
N ILE A 421 8.69 28.54 -5.18
CA ILE A 421 7.26 28.22 -5.19
C ILE A 421 6.69 28.64 -6.55
N ARG A 422 6.16 27.70 -7.31
CA ARG A 422 5.45 27.97 -8.56
C ARG A 422 3.95 27.72 -8.36
N THR A 423 3.11 28.66 -8.72
CA THR A 423 1.67 28.54 -8.51
C THR A 423 0.85 28.91 -9.73
N TRP A 424 -0.22 28.12 -9.99
CA TRP A 424 -1.32 28.39 -10.92
C TRP A 424 -2.57 28.87 -10.19
N GLY A 425 -2.45 29.24 -8.92
CA GLY A 425 -3.51 29.75 -8.07
C GLY A 425 -3.24 31.16 -7.57
N ASP A 426 -4.05 31.58 -6.62
CA ASP A 426 -3.96 32.89 -5.99
C ASP A 426 -2.79 32.95 -5.00
N LYS A 427 -1.74 33.70 -5.36
CA LYS A 427 -0.54 33.84 -4.51
C LYS A 427 -0.81 34.43 -3.14
N ASP A 428 -1.87 35.24 -3.00
CA ASP A 428 -2.22 35.91 -1.74
C ASP A 428 -2.79 34.93 -0.70
N LYS A 429 -3.05 33.67 -1.10
CA LYS A 429 -3.40 32.55 -0.24
C LYS A 429 -2.22 31.68 0.18
N ILE A 430 -1.00 32.05 -0.21
CA ILE A 430 0.24 31.37 0.17
C ILE A 430 0.92 32.18 1.26
N PHE A 431 1.02 31.63 2.45
CA PHE A 431 1.64 32.23 3.61
C PHE A 431 2.99 31.56 3.85
N VAL A 432 4.06 32.37 3.82
CA VAL A 432 5.44 31.89 3.97
C VAL A 432 6.07 32.54 5.18
N GLU A 433 6.50 31.73 6.14
CA GLU A 433 7.21 32.17 7.32
C GLU A 433 8.52 31.38 7.50
N ASN A 434 9.66 32.10 7.59
CA ASN A 434 10.97 31.48 7.81
C ASN A 434 11.36 30.41 6.76
N LEU A 435 11.29 30.79 5.47
CA LEU A 435 11.83 29.95 4.40
C LEU A 435 13.26 30.38 4.11
N THR A 436 14.20 29.45 4.20
CA THR A 436 15.63 29.67 3.94
C THR A 436 16.14 28.73 2.84
N CYS A 437 17.15 29.21 2.10
CA CYS A 437 17.89 28.41 1.14
C CYS A 437 19.37 28.52 1.45
N ASP A 438 20.02 27.40 1.77
CA ASP A 438 21.42 27.33 2.24
C ASP A 438 21.71 28.31 3.39
N GLY A 439 20.73 28.50 4.29
CA GLY A 439 20.82 29.37 5.47
C GLY A 439 20.44 30.84 5.23
N GLU A 440 20.27 31.25 3.98
CA GLU A 440 19.86 32.61 3.63
C GLU A 440 18.34 32.70 3.48
N LYS A 441 17.75 33.78 4.00
CA LYS A 441 16.31 34.03 3.88
C LYS A 441 15.94 34.28 2.43
N SER A 442 14.94 33.56 1.93
CA SER A 442 14.44 33.71 0.57
C SER A 442 13.32 34.74 0.51
N GLU A 443 13.57 35.84 -0.20
CA GLU A 443 12.58 36.87 -0.52
C GLU A 443 12.11 36.71 -1.97
N ASP A 444 10.89 37.15 -2.29
CA ASP A 444 10.28 37.07 -3.65
C ASP A 444 10.43 35.67 -4.31
N CYS A 445 10.20 34.63 -3.51
CA CYS A 445 10.38 33.23 -3.91
C CYS A 445 9.18 32.63 -4.68
N ILE A 446 8.06 33.36 -4.81
CA ILE A 446 6.84 32.89 -5.46
C ILE A 446 6.84 33.36 -6.93
N ALA A 447 6.61 32.42 -7.84
CA ALA A 447 6.33 32.65 -9.24
C ALA A 447 4.90 32.26 -9.58
N VAL A 448 4.10 33.23 -10.03
CA VAL A 448 2.79 32.93 -10.63
C VAL A 448 3.05 32.46 -12.07
N ALA A 449 2.51 31.29 -12.39
CA ALA A 449 2.62 30.70 -13.72
C ALA A 449 1.61 31.34 -14.66
N ASP A 450 2.06 31.67 -15.87
CA ASP A 450 1.26 32.23 -16.97
C ASP A 450 0.97 31.21 -18.09
N ASP A 451 1.50 30.01 -17.95
CA ASP A 451 1.31 28.86 -18.82
C ASP A 451 0.28 27.87 -18.27
N GLU A 452 -0.21 26.95 -19.11
CA GLU A 452 -1.02 25.84 -18.64
C GLU A 452 -0.15 24.88 -17.79
N PHE A 453 -0.77 24.29 -16.76
CA PHE A 453 -0.11 23.26 -15.94
C PHE A 453 0.30 22.09 -16.83
N ASP A 454 1.61 21.92 -17.01
CA ASP A 454 2.14 20.82 -17.77
C ASP A 454 2.01 19.51 -16.99
N LYS A 455 1.17 18.62 -17.49
CA LYS A 455 0.94 17.30 -16.92
C LYS A 455 2.20 16.41 -16.88
N SER A 456 3.23 16.75 -17.66
CA SER A 456 4.54 16.05 -17.63
C SER A 456 5.33 16.27 -16.35
N TYR A 457 4.97 17.28 -15.55
CA TYR A 457 5.58 17.50 -14.22
C TYR A 457 5.09 16.53 -13.13
N VAL A 458 4.26 15.56 -13.48
CA VAL A 458 3.62 14.66 -12.51
C VAL A 458 4.32 13.32 -12.41
#